data_1565b93970106e8301420fec7dae74e6
#
_entry.id   1565b93970106e8301420fec7dae74e6
#
_cell.length_a   1.000
_cell.length_b   1.000
_cell.length_c   1.000
_cell.angle_alpha   90.00
_cell.angle_beta   90.00
_cell.angle_gamma   90.00
#
_symmetry.space_group_name_H-M   'P 1'
#
loop_
_entity.id
_entity.type
_entity.pdbx_description
1 polymer ?
#
loop_
_entity_poly.entity_id
_entity_poly.type
_entity_poly.pdbx_seq_one_letter_code
_entity_poly.pdbx_strand_id
1 'polypeptide(L)'
;MCAALLAMSVAASCGTGNGSAAPGDERSGTGAVACAGPRHATSAGWVEPIADDPTPALPSTVTDFTGEQVTVDDASRILALDTYGTLATTVYALGLGDRLVGRDVSTGVPELADLPVVTHNGHELNAEAILDLDPSVVLTDYSIGPLEVQLQLKEAGIPVVILDSTRNRSVIGEQIRGVAEVLGVPEQGEQLAASVAEEVTAAEADVKAMARAAPDLRMVFLYMRGNAGVYYWFGEGSGADDLIDALGGVDVAEEVGLEGSKPLNAEGLVKSEPDLYLMMTDGLQSVGGVDGLLEVPGVADTGAGVDGCVVDMSDYEILSFGPQFPSTLRALGEAIYGDGGVLDGSGAPAS
;
A
#
# COMPACT_ATOMS: atom_id res chain seq x y z
N MET A 1 -17.05 -71.14 -56.51
CA MET A 1 -17.66 -72.15 -55.62
C MET A 1 -17.91 -71.54 -54.29
N CYS A 2 -19.19 -71.61 -53.82
CA CYS A 2 -19.76 -71.40 -52.51
C CYS A 2 -19.53 -70.01 -51.88
N ALA A 3 -20.43 -69.08 -51.80
CA ALA A 3 -21.85 -69.00 -51.30
C ALA A 3 -22.02 -69.23 -49.82
N ALA A 4 -22.43 -68.19 -49.08
CA ALA A 4 -23.44 -68.09 -48.00
C ALA A 4 -23.28 -66.75 -47.32
N LEU A 5 -24.17 -65.79 -47.42
CA LEU A 5 -25.53 -65.47 -47.01
C LEU A 5 -25.85 -65.62 -45.51
N LEU A 6 -26.49 -64.53 -45.05
CA LEU A 6 -27.40 -64.35 -43.91
C LEU A 6 -26.79 -63.53 -42.75
N ALA A 7 -27.49 -62.62 -42.08
CA ALA A 7 -28.79 -61.96 -42.25
C ALA A 7 -28.88 -60.73 -41.36
N MET A 8 -29.77 -59.84 -41.68
CA MET A 8 -30.23 -58.63 -41.01
C MET A 8 -30.62 -58.80 -39.53
N SER A 9 -30.38 -57.77 -38.73
CA SER A 9 -31.39 -57.30 -37.78
C SER A 9 -31.27 -55.78 -37.57
N VAL A 10 -32.34 -55.11 -37.98
CA VAL A 10 -32.62 -53.68 -37.78
C VAL A 10 -33.22 -53.50 -36.37
N ALA A 11 -32.72 -52.56 -35.61
CA ALA A 11 -33.50 -51.95 -34.52
C ALA A 11 -33.29 -50.42 -34.54
N ALA A 12 -34.32 -49.72 -34.99
CA ALA A 12 -34.43 -48.30 -34.93
C ALA A 12 -34.81 -47.87 -33.50
N SER A 13 -34.11 -46.87 -32.95
CA SER A 13 -34.62 -46.03 -31.84
C SER A 13 -34.35 -44.57 -32.14
N CYS A 14 -35.42 -43.85 -32.42
CA CYS A 14 -35.42 -42.39 -32.49
C CYS A 14 -35.25 -41.80 -31.12
N GLY A 15 -34.31 -40.84 -30.98
CA GLY A 15 -34.17 -39.96 -29.83
C GLY A 15 -33.64 -38.63 -30.32
N THR A 16 -34.54 -37.72 -30.58
CA THR A 16 -34.26 -36.31 -30.89
C THR A 16 -33.72 -35.60 -29.68
N GLY A 17 -32.58 -34.94 -29.81
CA GLY A 17 -32.00 -34.06 -28.80
C GLY A 17 -30.89 -33.23 -29.41
N ASN A 18 -31.31 -32.15 -30.10
CA ASN A 18 -30.41 -31.14 -30.65
C ASN A 18 -29.91 -30.28 -29.48
N GLY A 19 -28.64 -30.40 -29.10
CA GLY A 19 -27.95 -29.52 -28.20
C GLY A 19 -26.57 -29.25 -28.77
N SER A 20 -26.47 -28.19 -29.59
CA SER A 20 -25.17 -27.59 -29.94
C SER A 20 -24.54 -27.04 -28.66
N ALA A 21 -23.62 -27.76 -28.06
CA ALA A 21 -22.67 -27.17 -27.11
C ALA A 21 -21.62 -26.44 -27.95
N ALA A 22 -21.50 -25.14 -27.74
CA ALA A 22 -20.34 -24.35 -28.12
C ALA A 22 -19.09 -24.93 -27.41
N PRO A 23 -17.92 -24.90 -28.03
CA PRO A 23 -16.69 -25.29 -27.32
C PRO A 23 -16.45 -24.31 -26.18
N GLY A 24 -16.69 -24.73 -24.96
CA GLY A 24 -16.23 -24.05 -23.78
C GLY A 24 -14.72 -24.02 -23.81
N ASP A 25 -14.19 -22.86 -23.70
CA ASP A 25 -12.77 -22.60 -23.48
C ASP A 25 -12.40 -23.29 -22.15
N GLU A 26 -11.85 -24.47 -22.23
CA GLU A 26 -11.27 -25.16 -21.09
C GLU A 26 -9.96 -24.42 -20.74
N ARG A 27 -10.06 -23.39 -19.88
CA ARG A 27 -8.90 -22.92 -19.13
C ARG A 27 -8.43 -24.08 -18.27
N SER A 28 -7.44 -24.82 -18.76
CA SER A 28 -6.76 -25.88 -18.05
C SER A 28 -5.74 -25.24 -17.09
N GLY A 29 -6.23 -24.53 -16.07
CA GLY A 29 -5.48 -23.98 -14.96
C GLY A 29 -5.90 -24.68 -13.69
N THR A 30 -5.18 -25.74 -13.28
CA THR A 30 -5.25 -26.32 -11.94
C THR A 30 -4.46 -25.45 -10.95
N GLY A 31 -4.67 -24.14 -10.96
CA GLY A 31 -4.25 -23.23 -9.91
C GLY A 31 -5.41 -23.08 -8.94
N ALA A 32 -5.21 -23.38 -7.67
CA ALA A 32 -6.14 -22.97 -6.63
C ALA A 32 -6.26 -21.43 -6.75
N VAL A 33 -7.50 -20.93 -6.92
CA VAL A 33 -7.74 -19.49 -6.89
C VAL A 33 -7.37 -19.01 -5.49
N ALA A 34 -6.28 -18.28 -5.36
CA ALA A 34 -5.78 -17.79 -4.06
C ALA A 34 -6.76 -16.81 -3.42
N CYS A 35 -7.62 -16.20 -4.23
CA CYS A 35 -8.59 -15.20 -3.80
C CYS A 35 -9.91 -15.40 -4.57
N ALA A 36 -11.01 -15.46 -3.83
CA ALA A 36 -12.35 -15.43 -4.40
C ALA A 36 -13.15 -14.40 -3.59
N GLY A 37 -13.60 -13.33 -4.27
CA GLY A 37 -14.31 -12.22 -3.66
C GLY A 37 -13.40 -11.20 -2.94
N PRO A 38 -13.99 -10.08 -2.50
CA PRO A 38 -13.27 -9.01 -1.84
C PRO A 38 -12.84 -9.40 -0.43
N ARG A 39 -11.67 -8.88 -0.01
CA ARG A 39 -11.14 -9.06 1.34
C ARG A 39 -10.56 -7.75 1.86
N HIS A 40 -10.73 -7.50 3.14
CA HIS A 40 -10.17 -6.34 3.81
C HIS A 40 -9.03 -6.77 4.73
N ALA A 41 -7.83 -6.20 4.53
CA ALA A 41 -6.70 -6.42 5.40
C ALA A 41 -6.73 -5.43 6.57
N THR A 42 -6.57 -5.94 7.78
CA THR A 42 -6.48 -5.11 9.00
C THR A 42 -5.23 -5.51 9.76
N SER A 43 -4.34 -4.55 10.03
CA SER A 43 -3.16 -4.82 10.84
C SER A 43 -3.53 -5.12 12.30
N ALA A 44 -2.66 -5.86 12.99
CA ALA A 44 -2.90 -6.25 14.39
C ALA A 44 -2.82 -5.07 15.39
N GLY A 45 -2.47 -3.88 14.91
CA GLY A 45 -2.33 -2.65 15.69
C GLY A 45 -1.25 -1.75 15.09
N TRP A 46 -1.15 -0.56 15.65
CA TRP A 46 -0.11 0.39 15.31
C TRP A 46 1.19 0.06 16.05
N VAL A 47 2.30 0.67 15.56
CA VAL A 47 3.60 0.52 16.20
C VAL A 47 3.59 1.07 17.62
N GLU A 48 4.20 0.33 18.56
CA GLU A 48 4.41 0.81 19.92
C GLU A 48 5.71 1.63 20.00
N PRO A 49 5.73 2.75 20.75
CA PRO A 49 6.95 3.52 20.94
C PRO A 49 8.06 2.69 21.60
N ILE A 50 9.29 2.80 21.06
CA ILE A 50 10.45 2.06 21.60
C ILE A 50 11.02 2.69 22.89
N ALA A 51 10.63 3.92 23.18
CA ALA A 51 11.02 4.68 24.37
C ALA A 51 9.86 5.60 24.80
N ASP A 52 9.95 6.10 26.03
CA ASP A 52 9.01 7.06 26.61
C ASP A 52 9.72 8.41 26.76
N ASP A 53 9.36 9.38 25.92
CA ASP A 53 9.90 10.74 25.82
C ASP A 53 11.44 10.82 26.02
N PRO A 54 12.23 10.21 25.13
CA PRO A 54 13.69 10.25 25.25
C PRO A 54 14.20 11.69 25.16
N THR A 55 15.25 12.00 25.92
CA THR A 55 15.84 13.33 25.92
C THR A 55 16.72 13.54 24.69
N PRO A 56 16.39 14.47 23.77
CA PRO A 56 17.21 14.76 22.61
C PRO A 56 18.60 15.33 22.97
N ALA A 57 19.63 14.85 22.29
CA ALA A 57 20.97 15.42 22.32
C ALA A 57 21.08 16.53 21.26
N LEU A 58 20.71 17.75 21.63
CA LEU A 58 20.72 18.92 20.74
C LEU A 58 21.81 19.90 21.13
N PRO A 59 22.35 20.74 20.21
CA PRO A 59 21.94 20.80 18.81
C PRO A 59 22.39 19.57 18.00
N SER A 60 21.59 19.15 17.04
CA SER A 60 21.96 18.20 15.99
C SER A 60 22.20 18.93 14.68
N THR A 61 23.19 18.52 13.89
CA THR A 61 23.44 19.06 12.57
C THR A 61 23.51 17.91 11.57
N VAL A 62 22.60 17.92 10.62
CA VAL A 62 22.48 16.87 9.61
C VAL A 62 22.69 17.46 8.21
N THR A 63 23.08 16.62 7.27
CA THR A 63 23.03 16.96 5.84
C THR A 63 21.74 16.37 5.29
N ASP A 64 20.83 17.23 4.86
CA ASP A 64 19.53 16.80 4.32
C ASP A 64 19.66 16.19 2.91
N PHE A 65 18.55 15.68 2.38
CA PHE A 65 18.51 15.04 1.05
C PHE A 65 18.93 16.00 -0.10
N THR A 66 18.82 17.32 0.12
CA THR A 66 19.28 18.33 -0.87
C THR A 66 20.78 18.58 -0.83
N GLY A 67 21.47 18.05 0.18
CA GLY A 67 22.88 18.32 0.49
C GLY A 67 23.10 19.58 1.33
N GLU A 68 22.04 20.22 1.84
CA GLU A 68 22.11 21.35 2.76
C GLU A 68 22.40 20.87 4.18
N GLN A 69 23.25 21.61 4.91
CA GLN A 69 23.43 21.39 6.34
C GLN A 69 22.38 22.15 7.13
N VAL A 70 21.56 21.42 7.89
CA VAL A 70 20.51 21.98 8.74
C VAL A 70 20.85 21.69 10.19
N THR A 71 20.83 22.72 11.04
CA THR A 71 21.02 22.58 12.49
C THR A 71 19.68 22.71 13.19
N VAL A 72 19.37 21.73 14.03
CA VAL A 72 18.16 21.68 14.88
C VAL A 72 18.60 21.94 16.31
N ASP A 73 18.20 23.08 16.85
CA ASP A 73 18.52 23.50 18.22
C ASP A 73 17.43 23.09 19.21
N ASP A 74 16.21 22.89 18.74
CA ASP A 74 15.02 22.57 19.53
C ASP A 74 14.12 21.56 18.81
N ALA A 75 13.71 20.50 19.48
CA ALA A 75 12.76 19.49 19.04
C ALA A 75 11.59 19.35 20.02
N SER A 76 11.14 20.46 20.62
CA SER A 76 10.00 20.47 21.54
C SER A 76 8.66 20.56 20.82
N ARG A 77 8.65 21.05 19.56
CA ARG A 77 7.45 21.25 18.72
C ARG A 77 7.73 20.75 17.31
N ILE A 78 7.45 19.48 17.07
CA ILE A 78 7.81 18.78 15.84
C ILE A 78 6.62 18.79 14.88
N LEU A 79 6.88 19.07 13.60
CA LEU A 79 6.02 18.66 12.48
C LEU A 79 6.78 17.65 11.62
N ALA A 80 6.12 16.55 11.28
CA ALA A 80 6.66 15.51 10.42
C ALA A 80 5.60 15.18 9.35
N LEU A 81 5.88 15.57 8.10
CA LEU A 81 4.87 15.70 7.05
C LEU A 81 5.34 15.01 5.76
N ASP A 82 4.61 13.99 5.33
CA ASP A 82 4.81 13.30 4.05
C ASP A 82 3.48 12.73 3.52
N THR A 83 3.44 12.34 2.26
CA THR A 83 2.19 11.84 1.63
C THR A 83 1.68 10.53 2.24
N TYR A 84 2.53 9.79 2.96
CA TYR A 84 2.21 8.46 3.48
C TYR A 84 2.09 8.41 5.02
N GLY A 85 2.31 9.54 5.72
CA GLY A 85 2.28 9.60 7.18
C GLY A 85 3.42 8.84 7.87
N THR A 86 4.44 8.43 7.11
CA THR A 86 5.55 7.61 7.60
C THR A 86 6.46 8.36 8.56
N LEU A 87 6.71 9.66 8.28
CA LEU A 87 7.57 10.49 9.12
C LEU A 87 6.96 10.70 10.51
N ALA A 88 5.67 11.07 10.59
CA ALA A 88 4.98 11.23 11.87
C ALA A 88 4.91 9.91 12.65
N THR A 89 4.64 8.79 11.98
CA THR A 89 4.65 7.45 12.58
C THR A 89 6.03 7.10 13.13
N THR A 90 7.11 7.48 12.42
CA THR A 90 8.48 7.26 12.89
C THR A 90 8.81 8.10 14.14
N VAL A 91 8.41 9.38 14.16
CA VAL A 91 8.56 10.24 15.35
C VAL A 91 7.81 9.65 16.54
N TYR A 92 6.58 9.17 16.34
CA TYR A 92 5.81 8.50 17.37
C TYR A 92 6.51 7.22 17.87
N ALA A 93 6.96 6.37 16.96
CA ALA A 93 7.66 5.13 17.30
C ALA A 93 9.00 5.34 18.05
N LEU A 94 9.67 6.47 17.82
CA LEU A 94 10.85 6.88 18.58
C LEU A 94 10.53 7.34 20.02
N GLY A 95 9.25 7.46 20.39
CA GLY A 95 8.79 7.93 21.70
C GLY A 95 8.68 9.45 21.81
N LEU A 96 8.63 10.16 20.69
CA LEU A 96 8.54 11.62 20.65
C LEU A 96 7.13 12.09 20.20
N GLY A 97 6.13 11.23 20.24
CA GLY A 97 4.75 11.51 19.80
C GLY A 97 4.14 12.73 20.48
N ASP A 98 4.34 12.92 21.77
CA ASP A 98 3.84 14.05 22.57
C ASP A 98 4.43 15.41 22.13
N ARG A 99 5.50 15.41 21.34
CA ARG A 99 6.13 16.62 20.79
C ARG A 99 5.59 16.99 19.40
N LEU A 100 4.79 16.11 18.76
CA LEU A 100 4.11 16.44 17.53
C LEU A 100 3.02 17.48 17.79
N VAL A 101 3.05 18.59 17.05
CA VAL A 101 2.10 19.70 17.24
C VAL A 101 1.03 19.76 16.15
N GLY A 102 1.16 18.96 15.12
CA GLY A 102 0.21 18.84 14.01
C GLY A 102 0.54 17.61 13.17
N ARG A 103 -0.31 17.33 12.19
CA ARG A 103 -0.16 16.18 11.29
C ARG A 103 -0.62 16.50 9.88
N ASP A 104 -0.16 15.74 8.91
CA ASP A 104 -0.79 15.66 7.59
C ASP A 104 -2.06 14.79 7.61
N VAL A 105 -2.77 14.77 6.49
CA VAL A 105 -4.00 13.97 6.36
C VAL A 105 -3.72 12.46 6.37
N SER A 106 -2.49 12.03 6.04
CA SER A 106 -2.09 10.62 5.90
C SER A 106 -1.57 10.00 7.21
N THR A 107 -1.35 10.81 8.24
CA THR A 107 -0.94 10.31 9.55
C THR A 107 -2.09 9.55 10.19
N GLY A 108 -1.98 8.21 10.26
CA GLY A 108 -3.03 7.31 10.72
C GLY A 108 -2.89 6.80 12.15
N VAL A 109 -1.81 7.16 12.87
CA VAL A 109 -1.59 6.75 14.28
C VAL A 109 -2.74 7.25 15.14
N PRO A 110 -3.50 6.37 15.82
CA PRO A 110 -4.72 6.75 16.56
C PRO A 110 -4.45 7.80 17.66
N GLU A 111 -3.31 7.72 18.33
CA GLU A 111 -2.89 8.64 19.39
C GLU A 111 -2.64 10.07 18.87
N LEU A 112 -2.40 10.21 17.58
CA LEU A 112 -2.18 11.49 16.91
C LEU A 112 -3.44 12.04 16.22
N ALA A 113 -4.57 11.35 16.29
CA ALA A 113 -5.79 11.68 15.55
C ALA A 113 -6.36 13.06 15.89
N ASP A 114 -6.21 13.50 17.12
CA ASP A 114 -6.72 14.79 17.62
C ASP A 114 -5.81 15.99 17.28
N LEU A 115 -4.61 15.76 16.71
CA LEU A 115 -3.71 16.82 16.30
C LEU A 115 -4.28 17.62 15.12
N PRO A 116 -4.04 18.95 15.08
CA PRO A 116 -4.44 19.79 13.95
C PRO A 116 -3.89 19.27 12.63
N VAL A 117 -4.76 19.17 11.62
CA VAL A 117 -4.35 18.79 10.25
C VAL A 117 -3.84 20.04 9.53
N VAL A 118 -2.61 19.99 9.03
CA VAL A 118 -1.94 21.09 8.33
C VAL A 118 -1.91 20.95 6.81
N THR A 119 -2.71 20.02 6.28
CA THR A 119 -2.90 19.84 4.83
C THR A 119 -4.34 20.20 4.44
N HIS A 120 -4.55 20.52 3.15
CA HIS A 120 -5.85 20.76 2.56
C HIS A 120 -5.88 20.18 1.13
N ASN A 121 -7.07 20.11 0.51
CA ASN A 121 -7.23 19.57 -0.83
C ASN A 121 -6.50 18.20 -1.04
N GLY A 122 -6.51 17.34 -0.02
CA GLY A 122 -5.71 16.13 0.03
C GLY A 122 -4.36 16.38 0.70
N HIS A 123 -3.27 16.37 -0.06
CA HIS A 123 -1.89 16.44 0.46
C HIS A 123 -1.20 17.80 0.25
N GLU A 124 -1.95 18.86 0.00
CA GLU A 124 -1.36 20.20 -0.13
C GLU A 124 -1.07 20.80 1.25
N LEU A 125 0.18 21.19 1.48
CA LEU A 125 0.59 21.86 2.72
C LEU A 125 -0.06 23.24 2.84
N ASN A 126 -0.53 23.56 4.04
CA ASN A 126 -1.08 24.88 4.39
C ASN A 126 -0.06 25.65 5.23
N ALA A 127 0.64 26.60 4.60
CA ALA A 127 1.69 27.38 5.26
C ALA A 127 1.17 28.16 6.48
N GLU A 128 -0.03 28.75 6.41
CA GLU A 128 -0.63 29.50 7.51
C GLU A 128 -0.90 28.58 8.71
N ALA A 129 -1.52 27.41 8.47
CA ALA A 129 -1.78 26.45 9.52
C ALA A 129 -0.48 25.91 10.17
N ILE A 130 0.58 25.72 9.37
CA ILE A 130 1.88 25.29 9.89
C ILE A 130 2.50 26.40 10.75
N LEU A 131 2.52 27.65 10.28
CA LEU A 131 3.09 28.78 11.00
C LEU A 131 2.35 29.08 12.31
N ASP A 132 1.03 28.93 12.33
CA ASP A 132 0.19 29.12 13.54
C ASP A 132 0.53 28.10 14.64
N LEU A 133 1.08 26.94 14.27
CA LEU A 133 1.52 25.93 15.23
C LEU A 133 2.90 26.22 15.81
N ASP A 134 3.62 27.26 15.35
CA ASP A 134 4.95 27.65 15.82
C ASP A 134 5.90 26.45 16.01
N PRO A 135 6.16 25.63 14.95
CA PRO A 135 7.02 24.46 15.09
C PRO A 135 8.49 24.86 15.27
N SER A 136 9.20 24.14 16.15
CA SER A 136 10.64 24.32 16.33
C SER A 136 11.47 23.60 15.26
N VAL A 137 10.90 22.60 14.60
CA VAL A 137 11.49 21.85 13.48
C VAL A 137 10.38 21.25 12.60
N VAL A 138 10.64 21.22 11.31
CA VAL A 138 9.79 20.52 10.31
C VAL A 138 10.63 19.47 9.59
N LEU A 139 10.21 18.20 9.68
CA LEU A 139 10.70 17.09 8.87
C LEU A 139 9.73 16.90 7.72
N THR A 140 10.23 16.81 6.50
CA THR A 140 9.38 16.57 5.33
C THR A 140 10.21 15.92 4.21
N ASP A 141 9.57 15.61 3.10
CA ASP A 141 10.21 15.10 1.90
C ASP A 141 9.60 15.70 0.63
N TYR A 142 9.97 15.21 -0.55
CA TYR A 142 9.41 15.68 -1.81
C TYR A 142 8.13 14.96 -2.25
N SER A 143 7.58 14.07 -1.42
CA SER A 143 6.29 13.43 -1.69
C SER A 143 5.11 14.36 -1.45
N ILE A 144 5.29 15.39 -0.60
CA ILE A 144 4.24 16.34 -0.22
C ILE A 144 4.63 17.77 -0.59
N GLY A 145 3.67 18.58 -1.01
CA GLY A 145 3.95 19.94 -1.48
C GLY A 145 2.80 20.91 -1.23
N PRO A 146 2.86 22.09 -1.82
CA PRO A 146 3.87 22.54 -2.81
C PRO A 146 5.21 22.94 -2.19
N LEU A 147 6.29 22.85 -2.98
CA LEU A 147 7.66 23.20 -2.55
C LEU A 147 7.77 24.64 -2.04
N GLU A 148 6.98 25.54 -2.57
CA GLU A 148 6.93 26.95 -2.16
C GLU A 148 6.62 27.10 -0.66
N VAL A 149 5.80 26.21 -0.09
CA VAL A 149 5.52 26.21 1.35
C VAL A 149 6.76 25.84 2.14
N GLN A 150 7.51 24.82 1.73
CA GLN A 150 8.77 24.45 2.38
C GLN A 150 9.78 25.60 2.37
N LEU A 151 9.89 26.31 1.24
CA LEU A 151 10.75 27.50 1.12
C LEU A 151 10.27 28.65 2.04
N GLN A 152 8.97 28.90 2.10
CA GLN A 152 8.39 29.92 2.98
C GLN A 152 8.68 29.64 4.46
N LEU A 153 8.62 28.37 4.90
CA LEU A 153 8.97 27.97 6.26
C LEU A 153 10.46 28.23 6.58
N LYS A 154 11.35 27.91 5.63
CA LYS A 154 12.79 28.25 5.76
C LYS A 154 13.00 29.76 5.84
N GLU A 155 12.31 30.57 5.03
CA GLU A 155 12.36 32.03 5.08
C GLU A 155 11.84 32.60 6.41
N ALA A 156 10.88 31.93 7.06
CA ALA A 156 10.39 32.27 8.40
C ALA A 156 11.39 31.90 9.51
N GLY A 157 12.51 31.24 9.17
CA GLY A 157 13.56 30.87 10.13
C GLY A 157 13.32 29.53 10.82
N ILE A 158 12.37 28.74 10.35
CA ILE A 158 12.10 27.40 10.88
C ILE A 158 13.08 26.41 10.24
N PRO A 159 13.80 25.59 11.02
CA PRO A 159 14.59 24.48 10.47
C PRO A 159 13.67 23.49 9.73
N VAL A 160 13.86 23.35 8.40
CA VAL A 160 13.15 22.38 7.56
C VAL A 160 14.17 21.39 7.05
N VAL A 161 14.03 20.14 7.44
CA VAL A 161 14.91 19.03 7.01
C VAL A 161 14.17 18.20 5.95
N ILE A 162 14.75 18.16 4.77
CA ILE A 162 14.23 17.35 3.66
C ILE A 162 14.84 15.97 3.73
N LEU A 163 14.02 14.95 3.90
CA LEU A 163 14.41 13.54 3.94
C LEU A 163 14.22 12.86 2.58
N ASP A 164 14.78 11.67 2.41
CA ASP A 164 14.59 10.86 1.19
C ASP A 164 13.14 10.35 1.11
N SER A 165 12.49 10.58 -0.02
CA SER A 165 11.12 10.15 -0.29
C SER A 165 11.02 8.74 -0.89
N THR A 166 12.10 8.00 -1.03
CA THR A 166 12.10 6.63 -1.55
C THR A 166 11.20 5.73 -0.70
N ARG A 167 10.37 4.92 -1.37
CA ARG A 167 9.40 4.02 -0.73
C ARG A 167 9.67 2.58 -1.14
N ASN A 168 10.44 1.88 -0.33
CA ASN A 168 10.62 0.43 -0.39
C ASN A 168 11.15 -0.07 0.96
N ARG A 169 11.08 -1.37 1.20
CA ARG A 169 11.49 -1.99 2.47
C ARG A 169 12.99 -1.87 2.76
N SER A 170 13.84 -1.73 1.74
CA SER A 170 15.30 -1.68 1.94
C SER A 170 15.77 -0.39 2.61
N VAL A 171 15.02 0.71 2.50
CA VAL A 171 15.39 2.02 3.06
C VAL A 171 14.73 2.32 4.41
N ILE A 172 13.80 1.49 4.89
CA ILE A 172 13.05 1.74 6.15
C ILE A 172 14.02 2.02 7.31
N GLY A 173 15.03 1.19 7.50
CA GLY A 173 16.00 1.36 8.58
C GLY A 173 16.83 2.64 8.45
N GLU A 174 17.20 3.05 7.24
CA GLU A 174 17.92 4.29 6.99
C GLU A 174 17.04 5.51 7.27
N GLN A 175 15.79 5.49 6.83
CA GLN A 175 14.83 6.58 7.09
C GLN A 175 14.56 6.73 8.60
N ILE A 176 14.39 5.63 9.34
CA ILE A 176 14.25 5.68 10.82
C ILE A 176 15.48 6.34 11.46
N ARG A 177 16.70 5.95 11.07
CA ARG A 177 17.92 6.55 11.58
C ARG A 177 18.03 8.04 11.23
N GLY A 178 17.67 8.40 10.00
CA GLY A 178 17.66 9.79 9.55
C GLY A 178 16.74 10.68 10.39
N VAL A 179 15.50 10.26 10.64
CA VAL A 179 14.57 10.96 11.53
C VAL A 179 15.13 11.09 12.94
N ALA A 180 15.69 10.01 13.48
CA ALA A 180 16.27 9.99 14.84
C ALA A 180 17.49 10.90 14.96
N GLU A 181 18.35 10.96 13.95
CA GLU A 181 19.53 11.84 13.91
C GLU A 181 19.11 13.30 13.91
N VAL A 182 18.13 13.68 13.06
CA VAL A 182 17.55 15.03 13.05
C VAL A 182 17.05 15.44 14.42
N LEU A 183 16.35 14.54 15.11
CA LEU A 183 15.72 14.82 16.40
C LEU A 183 16.65 14.61 17.60
N GLY A 184 17.94 14.27 17.37
CA GLY A 184 18.93 14.09 18.43
C GLY A 184 18.72 12.85 19.31
N VAL A 185 18.09 11.78 18.78
CA VAL A 185 17.84 10.51 19.48
C VAL A 185 18.42 9.29 18.72
N PRO A 186 19.70 9.33 18.31
CA PRO A 186 20.28 8.31 17.43
C PRO A 186 20.29 6.90 18.03
N GLU A 187 20.38 6.77 19.37
CA GLU A 187 20.35 5.46 20.04
C GLU A 187 18.99 4.79 19.89
N GLN A 188 17.89 5.54 20.02
CA GLN A 188 16.53 5.06 19.80
C GLN A 188 16.31 4.74 18.33
N GLY A 189 16.88 5.56 17.44
CA GLY A 189 16.86 5.31 15.99
C GLY A 189 17.49 3.98 15.62
N GLU A 190 18.67 3.66 16.17
CA GLU A 190 19.34 2.39 15.92
C GLU A 190 18.56 1.20 16.48
N GLN A 191 18.01 1.33 17.70
CA GLN A 191 17.19 0.28 18.31
C GLN A 191 15.92 0.03 17.51
N LEU A 192 15.19 1.07 17.10
CA LEU A 192 13.97 0.96 16.32
C LEU A 192 14.26 0.35 14.93
N ALA A 193 15.31 0.85 14.25
CA ALA A 193 15.68 0.34 12.93
C ALA A 193 16.07 -1.14 12.98
N ALA A 194 16.79 -1.58 14.01
CA ALA A 194 17.17 -2.98 14.19
C ALA A 194 15.93 -3.86 14.45
N SER A 195 15.05 -3.44 15.36
CA SER A 195 13.80 -4.16 15.67
C SER A 195 12.91 -4.30 14.44
N VAL A 196 12.71 -3.20 13.69
CA VAL A 196 11.88 -3.22 12.46
C VAL A 196 12.51 -4.13 11.40
N ALA A 197 13.83 -4.12 11.23
CA ALA A 197 14.51 -5.00 10.27
C ALA A 197 14.32 -6.50 10.58
N GLU A 198 14.38 -6.87 11.88
CA GLU A 198 14.09 -8.23 12.33
C GLU A 198 12.63 -8.60 12.05
N GLU A 199 11.70 -7.69 12.34
CA GLU A 199 10.28 -7.92 12.13
C GLU A 199 9.90 -7.99 10.65
N VAL A 200 10.50 -7.16 9.77
CA VAL A 200 10.34 -7.25 8.32
C VAL A 200 10.78 -8.63 7.83
N THR A 201 11.99 -9.08 8.26
CA THR A 201 12.49 -10.40 7.87
C THR A 201 11.56 -11.53 8.31
N ALA A 202 11.02 -11.44 9.52
CA ALA A 202 10.06 -12.42 10.02
C ALA A 202 8.73 -12.37 9.24
N ALA A 203 8.20 -11.17 8.97
CA ALA A 203 6.98 -11.00 8.19
C ALA A 203 7.11 -11.54 6.77
N GLU A 204 8.24 -11.27 6.10
CA GLU A 204 8.53 -11.85 4.77
C GLU A 204 8.58 -13.38 4.79
N ALA A 205 9.16 -13.97 5.85
CA ALA A 205 9.20 -15.41 5.99
C ALA A 205 7.80 -16.02 6.19
N ASP A 206 6.96 -15.37 7.02
CA ASP A 206 5.57 -15.77 7.27
C ASP A 206 4.74 -15.69 5.98
N VAL A 207 4.80 -14.57 5.26
CA VAL A 207 4.07 -14.37 4.01
C VAL A 207 4.55 -15.34 2.94
N LYS A 208 5.86 -15.53 2.80
CA LYS A 208 6.43 -16.51 1.86
C LYS A 208 5.98 -17.94 2.15
N ALA A 209 5.76 -18.27 3.42
CA ALA A 209 5.23 -19.59 3.79
C ALA A 209 3.78 -19.74 3.33
N MET A 210 2.96 -18.70 3.49
CA MET A 210 1.56 -18.67 3.04
C MET A 210 1.46 -18.66 1.50
N ALA A 211 2.26 -17.87 0.82
CA ALA A 211 2.27 -17.72 -0.64
C ALA A 211 2.62 -19.01 -1.41
N ARG A 212 3.20 -20.03 -0.75
CA ARG A 212 3.47 -21.33 -1.39
C ARG A 212 2.22 -22.04 -1.91
N ALA A 213 1.06 -21.70 -1.39
CA ALA A 213 -0.20 -22.28 -1.84
C ALA A 213 -0.68 -21.71 -3.18
N ALA A 214 -0.22 -20.52 -3.54
CA ALA A 214 -0.57 -19.80 -4.77
C ALA A 214 0.67 -19.11 -5.36
N PRO A 215 1.62 -19.86 -5.90
CA PRO A 215 2.82 -19.31 -6.50
C PRO A 215 2.46 -18.47 -7.72
N ASP A 216 3.26 -17.44 -7.96
CA ASP A 216 3.16 -16.56 -9.14
C ASP A 216 1.81 -15.81 -9.26
N LEU A 217 1.15 -15.49 -8.13
CA LEU A 217 -0.09 -14.71 -8.13
C LEU A 217 0.16 -13.33 -8.74
N ARG A 218 -0.57 -13.03 -9.81
CA ARG A 218 -0.41 -11.81 -10.60
C ARG A 218 -1.19 -10.67 -9.97
N MET A 219 -0.48 -9.68 -9.45
CA MET A 219 -1.05 -8.57 -8.69
C MET A 219 -0.88 -7.25 -9.41
N VAL A 220 -1.78 -6.31 -9.16
CA VAL A 220 -1.63 -4.91 -9.54
C VAL A 220 -2.20 -4.00 -8.46
N PHE A 221 -1.51 -2.89 -8.22
CA PHE A 221 -2.00 -1.85 -7.32
C PHE A 221 -2.78 -0.80 -8.11
N LEU A 222 -4.06 -0.61 -7.74
CA LEU A 222 -4.92 0.41 -8.32
C LEU A 222 -5.17 1.54 -7.32
N TYR A 223 -4.77 2.76 -7.69
CA TYR A 223 -5.07 3.96 -6.93
C TYR A 223 -6.26 4.68 -7.54
N MET A 224 -7.31 4.84 -6.76
CA MET A 224 -8.54 5.46 -7.23
C MET A 224 -9.04 6.56 -6.30
N ARG A 225 -9.55 7.64 -6.90
CA ARG A 225 -10.32 8.70 -6.25
C ARG A 225 -11.46 9.07 -7.21
N GLY A 226 -12.50 8.23 -7.21
CA GLY A 226 -13.63 8.33 -8.14
C GLY A 226 -14.32 9.70 -8.12
N ASN A 227 -14.46 10.30 -6.93
CA ASN A 227 -15.03 11.63 -6.75
C ASN A 227 -14.22 12.74 -7.46
N ALA A 228 -12.92 12.52 -7.67
CA ALA A 228 -12.02 13.44 -8.37
C ALA A 228 -11.72 13.00 -9.81
N GLY A 229 -12.28 11.87 -10.27
CA GLY A 229 -12.00 11.31 -11.59
C GLY A 229 -10.56 10.80 -11.75
N VAL A 230 -9.91 10.40 -10.65
CA VAL A 230 -8.53 9.91 -10.63
C VAL A 230 -8.53 8.40 -10.62
N TYR A 231 -7.93 7.81 -11.66
CA TYR A 231 -7.78 6.37 -11.86
C TYR A 231 -6.36 6.11 -12.33
N TYR A 232 -5.54 5.54 -11.46
CA TYR A 232 -4.13 5.25 -11.72
C TYR A 232 -3.82 3.79 -11.39
N TRP A 233 -2.83 3.25 -12.06
CA TRP A 233 -2.13 2.06 -11.63
C TRP A 233 -0.67 2.38 -11.31
N PHE A 234 -0.10 1.65 -10.38
CA PHE A 234 1.23 1.88 -9.87
C PHE A 234 2.16 0.77 -10.36
N GLY A 235 3.37 1.12 -10.74
CA GLY A 235 4.41 0.22 -11.21
C GLY A 235 5.76 0.52 -10.57
N GLU A 236 6.84 0.22 -11.26
CA GLU A 236 8.21 0.29 -10.77
C GLU A 236 8.54 1.63 -10.10
N GLY A 237 9.10 1.58 -8.90
CA GLY A 237 9.50 2.75 -8.11
C GLY A 237 8.37 3.50 -7.42
N SER A 238 7.14 3.00 -7.46
CA SER A 238 6.00 3.60 -6.74
C SER A 238 5.88 3.11 -5.28
N GLY A 239 6.61 2.06 -4.92
CA GLY A 239 6.47 1.30 -3.68
C GLY A 239 5.47 0.14 -3.79
N ALA A 240 4.51 0.19 -4.72
CA ALA A 240 3.61 -0.93 -4.96
C ALA A 240 4.34 -2.16 -5.50
N ASP A 241 5.32 -1.97 -6.35
CA ASP A 241 6.24 -2.98 -6.86
C ASP A 241 6.94 -3.73 -5.72
N ASP A 242 7.56 -2.99 -4.79
CA ASP A 242 8.25 -3.59 -3.63
C ASP A 242 7.27 -4.28 -2.67
N LEU A 243 6.06 -3.74 -2.47
CA LEU A 243 5.02 -4.37 -1.67
C LEU A 243 4.56 -5.70 -2.30
N ILE A 244 4.31 -5.73 -3.61
CA ILE A 244 3.88 -6.93 -4.33
C ILE A 244 4.98 -8.01 -4.28
N ASP A 245 6.25 -7.64 -4.45
CA ASP A 245 7.39 -8.56 -4.30
C ASP A 245 7.46 -9.12 -2.86
N ALA A 246 7.30 -8.27 -1.83
CA ALA A 246 7.27 -8.70 -0.44
C ALA A 246 6.10 -9.67 -0.14
N LEU A 247 4.98 -9.51 -0.83
CA LEU A 247 3.83 -10.41 -0.75
C LEU A 247 4.05 -11.73 -1.53
N GLY A 248 5.16 -11.85 -2.27
CA GLY A 248 5.46 -13.03 -3.08
C GLY A 248 4.63 -13.14 -4.36
N GLY A 249 4.07 -12.02 -4.83
CA GLY A 249 3.34 -11.91 -6.08
C GLY A 249 4.21 -11.48 -7.26
N VAL A 250 3.60 -11.41 -8.42
CA VAL A 250 4.19 -10.86 -9.66
C VAL A 250 3.50 -9.53 -9.95
N ASP A 251 4.27 -8.44 -9.96
CA ASP A 251 3.74 -7.13 -10.36
C ASP A 251 3.53 -7.08 -11.88
N VAL A 252 2.26 -7.10 -12.30
CA VAL A 252 1.93 -7.07 -13.74
C VAL A 252 2.12 -5.66 -14.34
N ALA A 253 2.19 -4.62 -13.55
CA ALA A 253 2.50 -3.28 -14.02
C ALA A 253 3.98 -3.17 -14.40
N GLU A 254 4.89 -3.78 -13.62
CA GLU A 254 6.30 -3.89 -13.94
C GLU A 254 6.52 -4.70 -15.23
N GLU A 255 5.83 -5.84 -15.39
CA GLU A 255 5.95 -6.67 -16.61
C GLU A 255 5.61 -5.93 -17.91
N VAL A 256 4.72 -4.95 -17.86
CA VAL A 256 4.40 -4.10 -19.02
C VAL A 256 5.27 -2.83 -19.10
N GLY A 257 6.29 -2.73 -18.23
CA GLY A 257 7.26 -1.62 -18.22
C GLY A 257 6.68 -0.30 -17.72
N LEU A 258 5.74 -0.35 -16.77
CA LEU A 258 5.14 0.84 -16.18
C LEU A 258 6.04 1.35 -15.04
N GLU A 259 6.53 2.59 -15.18
CA GLU A 259 7.32 3.28 -14.17
C GLU A 259 6.47 4.32 -13.42
N GLY A 260 6.56 4.35 -12.10
CA GLY A 260 5.84 5.24 -11.20
C GLY A 260 4.33 5.04 -11.28
N SER A 261 3.56 6.12 -11.17
CA SER A 261 2.11 6.10 -11.28
C SER A 261 1.66 6.63 -12.64
N LYS A 262 0.75 5.93 -13.32
CA LYS A 262 0.21 6.32 -14.62
C LYS A 262 -1.32 6.25 -14.63
N PRO A 263 -1.99 7.07 -15.45
CA PRO A 263 -3.42 6.90 -15.68
C PRO A 263 -3.75 5.49 -16.15
N LEU A 264 -4.81 4.91 -15.57
CA LEU A 264 -5.26 3.57 -15.90
C LEU A 264 -5.62 3.46 -17.37
N ASN A 265 -5.06 2.46 -18.04
CA ASN A 265 -5.34 2.11 -19.42
C ASN A 265 -6.05 0.75 -19.48
N ALA A 266 -7.31 0.74 -19.86
CA ALA A 266 -8.14 -0.45 -19.91
C ALA A 266 -7.53 -1.59 -20.77
N GLU A 267 -7.00 -1.28 -21.95
CA GLU A 267 -6.37 -2.29 -22.83
C GLU A 267 -5.10 -2.87 -22.18
N GLY A 268 -4.28 -2.01 -21.58
CA GLY A 268 -3.09 -2.42 -20.85
C GLY A 268 -3.43 -3.32 -19.66
N LEU A 269 -4.44 -2.95 -18.87
CA LEU A 269 -4.89 -3.72 -17.72
C LEU A 269 -5.41 -5.11 -18.13
N VAL A 270 -6.27 -5.20 -19.14
CA VAL A 270 -6.77 -6.49 -19.65
C VAL A 270 -5.62 -7.36 -20.16
N LYS A 271 -4.67 -6.76 -20.88
CA LYS A 271 -3.51 -7.49 -21.43
C LYS A 271 -2.54 -7.98 -20.34
N SER A 272 -2.46 -7.28 -19.22
CA SER A 272 -1.59 -7.67 -18.11
C SER A 272 -2.14 -8.84 -17.29
N GLU A 273 -3.41 -9.23 -17.49
CA GLU A 273 -4.07 -10.41 -16.89
C GLU A 273 -3.83 -10.53 -15.37
N PRO A 274 -4.20 -9.52 -14.55
CA PRO A 274 -4.08 -9.63 -13.09
C PRO A 274 -5.07 -10.65 -12.52
N ASP A 275 -4.62 -11.36 -11.48
CA ASP A 275 -5.43 -12.28 -10.68
C ASP A 275 -5.97 -11.59 -9.41
N LEU A 276 -5.37 -10.46 -9.01
CA LEU A 276 -5.71 -9.75 -7.78
C LEU A 276 -5.47 -8.24 -7.90
N TYR A 277 -6.43 -7.46 -7.41
CA TYR A 277 -6.30 -6.02 -7.22
C TYR A 277 -5.95 -5.69 -5.78
N LEU A 278 -4.85 -4.95 -5.57
CA LEU A 278 -4.54 -4.30 -4.30
C LEU A 278 -5.02 -2.84 -4.37
N MET A 279 -5.71 -2.38 -3.33
CA MET A 279 -6.29 -1.04 -3.30
C MET A 279 -6.24 -0.41 -1.91
N MET A 280 -6.30 0.89 -1.88
CA MET A 280 -6.62 1.65 -0.68
C MET A 280 -8.13 1.56 -0.39
N THR A 281 -8.53 1.41 0.87
CA THR A 281 -9.93 1.29 1.28
C THR A 281 -10.78 2.48 0.82
N ASP A 282 -10.34 3.71 1.11
CA ASP A 282 -11.07 4.92 0.69
C ASP A 282 -11.07 5.05 -0.84
N GLY A 283 -10.02 4.56 -1.51
CA GLY A 283 -9.95 4.47 -2.97
C GLY A 283 -11.05 3.58 -3.54
N LEU A 284 -11.20 2.38 -3.01
CA LEU A 284 -12.26 1.44 -3.39
C LEU A 284 -13.65 2.00 -3.10
N GLN A 285 -13.85 2.59 -1.91
CA GLN A 285 -15.12 3.22 -1.55
C GLN A 285 -15.47 4.41 -2.46
N SER A 286 -14.47 5.18 -2.91
CA SER A 286 -14.67 6.36 -3.75
C SER A 286 -15.26 6.05 -5.13
N VAL A 287 -15.12 4.82 -5.60
CA VAL A 287 -15.72 4.34 -6.85
C VAL A 287 -17.02 3.57 -6.65
N GLY A 288 -17.47 3.39 -5.41
CA GLY A 288 -18.71 2.67 -5.07
C GLY A 288 -18.48 1.21 -4.66
N GLY A 289 -17.32 0.92 -4.09
CA GLY A 289 -16.93 -0.43 -3.69
C GLY A 289 -16.61 -1.33 -4.88
N VAL A 290 -16.69 -2.63 -4.68
CA VAL A 290 -16.37 -3.62 -5.72
C VAL A 290 -17.31 -3.51 -6.91
N ASP A 291 -18.59 -3.29 -6.68
CA ASP A 291 -19.58 -3.15 -7.77
C ASP A 291 -19.21 -1.99 -8.70
N GLY A 292 -18.87 -0.83 -8.14
CA GLY A 292 -18.45 0.33 -8.93
C GLY A 292 -17.04 0.17 -9.53
N LEU A 293 -16.15 -0.56 -8.88
CA LEU A 293 -14.84 -0.91 -9.45
C LEU A 293 -15.01 -1.74 -10.73
N LEU A 294 -15.94 -2.68 -10.76
CA LEU A 294 -16.25 -3.51 -11.94
C LEU A 294 -16.83 -2.70 -13.13
N GLU A 295 -17.36 -1.50 -12.86
CA GLU A 295 -17.80 -0.58 -13.91
C GLU A 295 -16.65 0.21 -14.54
N VAL A 296 -15.46 0.19 -13.91
CA VAL A 296 -14.27 0.86 -14.46
C VAL A 296 -13.78 0.10 -15.70
N PRO A 297 -13.57 0.79 -16.85
CA PRO A 297 -13.22 0.13 -18.10
C PRO A 297 -12.01 -0.80 -17.98
N GLY A 298 -12.18 -2.05 -18.41
CA GLY A 298 -11.16 -3.10 -18.42
C GLY A 298 -11.10 -3.92 -17.13
N VAL A 299 -11.63 -3.45 -16.01
CA VAL A 299 -11.54 -4.18 -14.73
C VAL A 299 -12.32 -5.50 -14.78
N ALA A 300 -13.59 -5.47 -15.19
CA ALA A 300 -14.45 -6.66 -15.28
C ALA A 300 -13.98 -7.70 -16.34
N ASP A 301 -13.08 -7.30 -17.24
CA ASP A 301 -12.57 -8.14 -18.32
C ASP A 301 -11.30 -8.92 -17.94
N THR A 302 -10.79 -8.77 -16.71
CA THR A 302 -9.62 -9.47 -16.19
C THR A 302 -9.99 -10.66 -15.30
N GLY A 303 -9.04 -11.53 -14.98
CA GLY A 303 -9.23 -12.62 -14.02
C GLY A 303 -9.65 -12.10 -12.65
N ALA A 304 -8.94 -11.09 -12.11
CA ALA A 304 -9.28 -10.44 -10.85
C ALA A 304 -10.72 -9.87 -10.84
N GLY A 305 -11.16 -9.25 -11.93
CA GLY A 305 -12.50 -8.70 -12.04
C GLY A 305 -13.58 -9.78 -12.12
N VAL A 306 -13.36 -10.85 -12.87
CA VAL A 306 -14.28 -11.99 -12.98
C VAL A 306 -14.50 -12.68 -11.64
N ASP A 307 -13.44 -12.88 -10.88
CA ASP A 307 -13.46 -13.57 -9.58
C ASP A 307 -13.80 -12.61 -8.42
N GLY A 308 -13.88 -11.29 -8.69
CA GLY A 308 -14.08 -10.26 -7.69
C GLY A 308 -12.91 -10.17 -6.69
N CYS A 309 -11.72 -10.57 -7.11
CA CYS A 309 -10.54 -10.67 -6.27
C CYS A 309 -9.92 -9.29 -6.02
N VAL A 310 -10.35 -8.65 -4.95
CA VAL A 310 -9.87 -7.36 -4.48
C VAL A 310 -9.43 -7.49 -3.04
N VAL A 311 -8.23 -7.04 -2.73
CA VAL A 311 -7.76 -6.88 -1.35
C VAL A 311 -7.52 -5.40 -1.11
N ASP A 312 -8.24 -4.84 -0.15
CA ASP A 312 -8.06 -3.47 0.27
C ASP A 312 -7.51 -3.38 1.70
N MET A 313 -6.83 -2.29 1.96
CA MET A 313 -6.31 -1.95 3.28
C MET A 313 -6.37 -0.44 3.47
N SER A 314 -6.37 -0.01 4.74
CA SER A 314 -6.34 1.39 5.14
C SER A 314 -5.34 2.21 4.31
N ASP A 315 -5.79 3.37 3.84
CA ASP A 315 -4.96 4.34 3.09
C ASP A 315 -3.74 4.80 3.89
N TYR A 316 -3.81 4.73 5.23
CA TYR A 316 -2.74 5.11 6.15
C TYR A 316 -1.65 4.03 6.31
N GLU A 317 -1.89 2.81 5.82
CA GLU A 317 -1.01 1.66 6.08
C GLU A 317 -0.41 1.06 4.82
N ILE A 318 -1.22 0.87 3.77
CA ILE A 318 -0.89 -0.05 2.66
C ILE A 318 0.40 0.28 1.91
N LEU A 319 0.76 1.56 1.76
CA LEU A 319 2.01 2.03 1.13
C LEU A 319 2.91 2.81 2.09
N SER A 320 2.69 2.67 3.39
CA SER A 320 3.53 3.31 4.40
C SER A 320 4.72 2.41 4.73
N PHE A 321 5.86 2.69 4.11
CA PHE A 321 7.13 2.01 4.36
C PHE A 321 7.82 2.63 5.56
N GLY A 322 7.40 2.22 6.75
CA GLY A 322 7.87 2.74 8.02
C GLY A 322 7.86 1.67 9.12
N PRO A 323 7.89 2.07 10.38
CA PRO A 323 7.93 1.13 11.51
C PRO A 323 6.78 0.12 11.55
N GLN A 324 5.60 0.46 11.01
CA GLN A 324 4.44 -0.44 10.96
C GLN A 324 4.46 -1.41 9.77
N PHE A 325 5.38 -1.29 8.81
CA PHE A 325 5.42 -2.10 7.59
C PHE A 325 5.36 -3.63 7.84
N PRO A 326 6.03 -4.20 8.87
CA PRO A 326 5.91 -5.63 9.16
C PRO A 326 4.48 -6.08 9.48
N SER A 327 3.72 -5.26 10.21
CA SER A 327 2.32 -5.53 10.54
C SER A 327 1.42 -5.45 9.30
N THR A 328 1.64 -4.42 8.47
CA THR A 328 0.99 -4.25 7.17
C THR A 328 1.21 -5.47 6.27
N LEU A 329 2.46 -5.92 6.15
CA LEU A 329 2.83 -7.06 5.30
C LEU A 329 2.15 -8.36 5.75
N ARG A 330 2.14 -8.65 7.06
CA ARG A 330 1.46 -9.83 7.61
C ARG A 330 -0.05 -9.76 7.38
N ALA A 331 -0.68 -8.61 7.61
CA ALA A 331 -2.12 -8.44 7.43
C ALA A 331 -2.55 -8.64 5.96
N LEU A 332 -1.78 -8.10 5.02
CA LEU A 332 -2.01 -8.32 3.59
C LEU A 332 -1.78 -9.78 3.20
N GLY A 333 -0.70 -10.39 3.69
CA GLY A 333 -0.42 -11.81 3.46
C GLY A 333 -1.55 -12.72 3.96
N GLU A 334 -2.08 -12.46 5.14
CA GLU A 334 -3.22 -13.21 5.70
C GLU A 334 -4.50 -12.96 4.86
N ALA A 335 -4.77 -11.71 4.46
CA ALA A 335 -5.91 -11.40 3.62
C ALA A 335 -5.83 -12.05 2.23
N ILE A 336 -4.62 -12.17 1.65
CA ILE A 336 -4.41 -12.76 0.33
C ILE A 336 -4.43 -14.29 0.38
N TYR A 337 -3.69 -14.89 1.32
CA TYR A 337 -3.37 -16.32 1.33
C TYR A 337 -4.03 -17.11 2.47
N GLY A 338 -4.52 -16.42 3.50
CA GLY A 338 -5.15 -17.05 4.66
C GLY A 338 -6.58 -17.54 4.37
N ASP A 339 -7.15 -18.28 5.33
CA ASP A 339 -8.56 -18.72 5.29
C ASP A 339 -9.54 -17.57 5.58
N GLY A 340 -9.07 -16.33 5.47
CA GLY A 340 -9.78 -15.09 5.81
C GLY A 340 -11.14 -14.98 5.15
N GLY A 341 -12.13 -14.60 5.97
CA GLY A 341 -13.54 -14.51 5.58
C GLY A 341 -13.75 -13.55 4.39
N VAL A 342 -14.56 -13.97 3.45
CA VAL A 342 -15.11 -13.14 2.37
C VAL A 342 -15.90 -11.99 3.03
N LEU A 343 -15.60 -10.75 2.63
CA LEU A 343 -16.42 -9.60 3.01
C LEU A 343 -17.82 -9.74 2.40
N ASP A 344 -18.87 -9.39 3.16
CA ASP A 344 -20.15 -9.12 2.52
C ASP A 344 -19.99 -7.88 1.60
N GLY A 345 -20.75 -7.80 0.53
CA GLY A 345 -20.64 -6.72 -0.48
C GLY A 345 -20.83 -5.28 0.05
N SER A 346 -20.87 -5.09 1.38
CA SER A 346 -20.95 -3.79 2.09
C SER A 346 -19.60 -3.32 2.63
N GLY A 347 -18.54 -4.13 2.53
CA GLY A 347 -17.21 -3.82 3.09
C GLY A 347 -17.11 -4.00 4.60
N ALA A 348 -18.11 -4.62 5.23
CA ALA A 348 -18.07 -4.98 6.65
C ALA A 348 -17.72 -6.47 6.82
N PRO A 349 -16.94 -6.85 7.85
CA PRO A 349 -16.62 -8.25 8.09
C PRO A 349 -17.91 -9.03 8.35
N ALA A 350 -18.07 -10.16 7.68
CA ALA A 350 -19.18 -11.08 7.91
C ALA A 350 -19.16 -11.57 9.37
N SER A 351 -20.23 -11.37 10.10
CA SER A 351 -20.41 -11.70 11.53
C SER A 351 -20.46 -13.19 11.81
#